data_74128cd1800f99b7456a992d1a570421
#
_entry.id   74128cd1800f99b7456a992d1a570421
#
_cell.length_a   1.000
_cell.length_b   1.000
_cell.length_c   1.000
_cell.angle_alpha   90.00
_cell.angle_beta   90.00
_cell.angle_gamma   90.00
#
_symmetry.space_group_name_H-M   'P 1'
#
loop_
_entity.id
_entity.type
_entity.pdbx_description
1 polymer ?
#
loop_
_entity_poly.entity_id
_entity_poly.type
_entity_poly.pdbx_seq_one_letter_code
_entity_poly.pdbx_strand_id
1 'polypeptide(L)'
;MIINDIYHGDCVQIMKELIEKNSISLIFADPPYNLSGNTLKLENNQTGGAFYKVNEVWDTFTYDDYVRFTEQWLKVCHEVLKENGSLYISCTQHNIGEILTIGKQLGFKLNNILTWYKTNAMPNITKRTYTHSVEFVCWFVKGKKWVFNYEEVKRLNPNKTKNGEHKQMRDFLDFIELPIVQGKERLRGEDGRALHPTQKPEKLLELIIKASSNEGDLVLDPFFGTGTTGYVAQKLNRNWIGIEQNTEYLKIANKRIQSLNEELSL
;
A
#
# COMPACT_ATOMS: atom_id res chain seq x y z
N MET A 1 -15.41 10.72 14.42
CA MET A 1 -14.22 10.35 13.61
C MET A 1 -13.23 11.49 13.67
N ILE A 2 -12.00 11.23 14.10
CA ILE A 2 -10.88 12.20 14.08
C ILE A 2 -10.09 11.91 12.81
N ILE A 3 -9.81 12.95 12.01
CA ILE A 3 -8.99 12.86 10.79
C ILE A 3 -7.54 13.24 11.10
N ASN A 4 -6.62 12.82 10.25
CA ASN A 4 -5.17 12.99 10.40
C ASN A 4 -4.66 12.30 11.68
N ASP A 5 -5.19 11.09 11.93
CA ASP A 5 -4.91 10.31 13.12
C ASP A 5 -4.81 8.81 12.82
N ILE A 6 -4.21 8.08 13.77
CA ILE A 6 -4.01 6.63 13.69
C ILE A 6 -4.85 5.95 14.76
N TYR A 7 -5.75 5.08 14.34
CA TYR A 7 -6.56 4.26 15.23
C TYR A 7 -5.87 2.93 15.51
N HIS A 8 -5.72 2.60 16.79
CA HIS A 8 -5.15 1.32 17.22
C HIS A 8 -6.22 0.24 17.33
N GLY A 9 -6.10 -0.83 16.54
CA GLY A 9 -6.98 -2.00 16.65
C GLY A 9 -7.24 -2.71 15.33
N ASP A 10 -8.26 -3.58 15.35
CA ASP A 10 -8.70 -4.34 14.18
C ASP A 10 -9.35 -3.43 13.13
N CYS A 11 -8.92 -3.54 11.88
CA CYS A 11 -9.37 -2.65 10.82
C CYS A 11 -10.86 -2.81 10.50
N VAL A 12 -11.41 -4.04 10.56
CA VAL A 12 -12.82 -4.31 10.29
C VAL A 12 -13.71 -3.69 11.37
N GLN A 13 -13.31 -3.85 12.64
CA GLN A 13 -14.04 -3.30 13.76
C GLN A 13 -14.02 -1.77 13.72
N ILE A 14 -12.83 -1.17 13.62
CA ILE A 14 -12.66 0.30 13.61
C ILE A 14 -13.40 0.94 12.44
N MET A 15 -13.28 0.38 11.23
CA MET A 15 -14.01 0.92 10.09
C MET A 15 -15.53 0.87 10.27
N LYS A 16 -16.07 -0.21 10.85
CA LYS A 16 -17.52 -0.34 11.10
C LYS A 16 -18.05 0.62 12.17
N GLU A 17 -17.27 0.83 13.22
CA GLU A 17 -17.73 1.56 14.41
C GLU A 17 -17.46 3.06 14.32
N LEU A 18 -16.37 3.46 13.69
CA LEU A 18 -15.86 4.83 13.76
C LEU A 18 -15.84 5.57 12.42
N ILE A 19 -15.90 4.87 11.28
CA ILE A 19 -15.87 5.52 9.96
C ILE A 19 -17.26 5.59 9.36
N GLU A 20 -17.66 6.81 8.99
CA GLU A 20 -18.96 7.05 8.38
C GLU A 20 -19.03 6.42 6.97
N LYS A 21 -20.19 5.83 6.65
CA LYS A 21 -20.44 5.26 5.31
C LYS A 21 -20.34 6.34 4.23
N ASN A 22 -19.78 5.97 3.09
CA ASN A 22 -19.60 6.85 1.93
C ASN A 22 -18.83 8.16 2.26
N SER A 23 -17.87 8.12 3.19
CA SER A 23 -17.08 9.28 3.59
C SER A 23 -15.66 9.30 2.99
N ILE A 24 -15.11 8.15 2.62
CA ILE A 24 -13.73 8.00 2.15
C ILE A 24 -13.64 8.21 0.65
N SER A 25 -12.72 9.07 0.20
CA SER A 25 -12.49 9.34 -1.24
C SER A 25 -11.53 8.33 -1.86
N LEU A 26 -10.51 7.91 -1.12
CA LEU A 26 -9.48 6.98 -1.56
C LEU A 26 -9.10 6.02 -0.43
N ILE A 27 -9.05 4.74 -0.74
CA ILE A 27 -8.47 3.72 0.16
C ILE A 27 -7.22 3.15 -0.52
N PHE A 28 -6.10 3.13 0.21
CA PHE A 28 -4.95 2.30 -0.12
C PHE A 28 -4.83 1.22 0.94
N ALA A 29 -4.76 -0.04 0.52
CA ALA A 29 -4.68 -1.20 1.41
C ALA A 29 -3.46 -2.06 1.06
N ASP A 30 -2.62 -2.36 2.06
CA ASP A 30 -1.52 -3.31 1.96
C ASP A 30 -1.74 -4.47 2.95
N PRO A 31 -2.74 -5.35 2.66
CA PRO A 31 -3.15 -6.40 3.59
C PRO A 31 -2.06 -7.46 3.76
N PRO A 32 -2.14 -8.32 4.79
CA PRO A 32 -1.32 -9.52 4.88
C PRO A 32 -1.37 -10.36 3.60
N TYR A 33 -0.19 -10.88 3.17
CA TYR A 33 -0.08 -11.64 1.91
C TYR A 33 -0.19 -13.15 2.11
N ASN A 34 -0.32 -13.61 3.35
CA ASN A 34 -0.32 -15.01 3.76
C ASN A 34 0.93 -15.79 3.29
N LEU A 35 2.09 -15.14 3.38
CA LEU A 35 3.38 -15.70 2.96
C LEU A 35 4.15 -16.36 4.12
N SER A 36 3.75 -16.14 5.36
CA SER A 36 4.37 -16.67 6.56
C SER A 36 3.92 -18.12 6.78
N GLY A 37 4.84 -19.00 7.14
CA GLY A 37 4.51 -20.41 7.39
C GLY A 37 5.61 -21.42 7.07
N ASN A 38 6.66 -21.01 6.32
CA ASN A 38 7.84 -21.83 6.09
C ASN A 38 9.11 -21.09 6.50
N THR A 39 9.74 -21.49 7.58
CA THR A 39 11.01 -20.92 8.09
C THR A 39 12.17 -21.31 7.19
N LEU A 40 12.55 -20.46 6.25
CA LEU A 40 13.83 -20.56 5.57
C LEU A 40 14.83 -19.66 6.29
N LYS A 41 15.72 -20.23 7.10
CA LYS A 41 16.86 -19.54 7.70
C LYS A 41 18.07 -19.79 6.80
N LEU A 42 18.71 -18.75 6.30
CA LEU A 42 19.97 -18.83 5.58
C LEU A 42 21.05 -18.16 6.45
N GLU A 43 21.81 -18.97 7.15
CA GLU A 43 22.83 -18.50 8.12
C GLU A 43 24.14 -18.06 7.46
N ASN A 44 24.44 -18.51 6.24
CA ASN A 44 25.70 -18.23 5.54
C ASN A 44 25.46 -17.67 4.13
N ASN A 45 25.12 -16.40 4.03
CA ASN A 45 24.97 -15.74 2.73
C ASN A 45 26.25 -14.98 2.36
N GLN A 46 26.90 -15.37 1.26
CA GLN A 46 28.15 -14.75 0.78
C GLN A 46 28.00 -13.29 0.29
N THR A 47 26.74 -12.76 0.22
CA THR A 47 26.45 -11.46 -0.40
C THR A 47 25.79 -10.44 0.52
N GLY A 48 25.72 -10.63 1.84
CA GLY A 48 25.20 -9.52 2.65
C GLY A 48 24.41 -9.86 3.92
N GLY A 49 24.87 -10.77 4.73
CA GLY A 49 24.30 -11.04 6.05
C GLY A 49 23.18 -12.08 6.07
N ALA A 50 22.78 -12.48 7.28
CA ALA A 50 21.75 -13.49 7.47
C ALA A 50 20.39 -13.03 6.92
N PHE A 51 19.78 -13.82 6.04
CA PHE A 51 18.45 -13.58 5.53
C PHE A 51 17.43 -14.32 6.41
N TYR A 52 16.55 -13.58 7.03
CA TYR A 52 15.40 -14.12 7.73
C TYR A 52 14.16 -13.90 6.88
N LYS A 53 13.45 -14.98 6.52
CA LYS A 53 12.12 -14.85 5.93
C LYS A 53 11.22 -14.20 6.97
N VAL A 54 10.39 -13.26 6.52
CA VAL A 54 9.37 -12.62 7.36
C VAL A 54 8.50 -13.72 7.97
N ASN A 55 8.51 -13.81 9.29
CA ASN A 55 7.71 -14.76 10.07
C ASN A 55 6.85 -13.96 11.04
N GLU A 56 5.90 -13.23 10.48
CA GLU A 56 5.00 -12.39 11.24
C GLU A 56 3.74 -13.18 11.57
N VAL A 57 3.36 -13.19 12.84
CA VAL A 57 2.18 -13.94 13.31
C VAL A 57 0.90 -13.49 12.62
N TRP A 58 0.82 -12.22 12.26
CA TRP A 58 -0.31 -11.62 11.54
C TRP A 58 -0.41 -12.01 10.06
N ASP A 59 0.57 -12.70 9.49
CA ASP A 59 0.62 -13.14 8.08
C ASP A 59 0.54 -14.67 7.96
N THR A 60 -0.07 -15.35 8.94
CA THR A 60 -0.27 -16.80 8.95
C THR A 60 -1.76 -17.15 9.07
N PHE A 61 -2.36 -17.48 7.95
CA PHE A 61 -3.77 -17.91 7.86
C PHE A 61 -3.87 -19.29 7.23
N THR A 62 -4.90 -20.06 7.59
CA THR A 62 -5.40 -21.11 6.69
C THR A 62 -5.99 -20.45 5.45
N TYR A 63 -6.12 -21.19 4.35
CA TYR A 63 -6.71 -20.64 3.13
C TYR A 63 -8.12 -20.07 3.37
N ASP A 64 -8.96 -20.83 4.05
CA ASP A 64 -10.34 -20.44 4.34
C ASP A 64 -10.42 -19.22 5.28
N ASP A 65 -9.52 -19.12 6.26
CA ASP A 65 -9.43 -17.96 7.14
C ASP A 65 -8.98 -16.72 6.37
N TYR A 66 -8.03 -16.88 5.45
CA TYR A 66 -7.57 -15.79 4.58
C TYR A 66 -8.69 -15.25 3.68
N VAL A 67 -9.45 -16.16 3.06
CA VAL A 67 -10.61 -15.78 2.23
C VAL A 67 -11.65 -15.03 3.05
N ARG A 68 -12.02 -15.54 4.24
CA ARG A 68 -12.97 -14.87 5.15
C ARG A 68 -12.48 -13.51 5.61
N PHE A 69 -11.22 -13.41 5.99
CA PHE A 69 -10.60 -12.14 6.38
C PHE A 69 -10.66 -11.14 5.22
N THR A 70 -10.27 -11.59 4.01
CA THR A 70 -10.28 -10.74 2.81
C THR A 70 -11.68 -10.25 2.47
N GLU A 71 -12.70 -11.10 2.55
CA GLU A 71 -14.10 -10.72 2.35
C GLU A 71 -14.56 -9.69 3.38
N GLN A 72 -14.22 -9.87 4.65
CA GLN A 72 -14.66 -9.00 5.73
C GLN A 72 -14.15 -7.57 5.58
N TRP A 73 -12.84 -7.38 5.39
CA TRP A 73 -12.30 -6.03 5.28
C TRP A 73 -12.66 -5.36 3.95
N LEU A 74 -12.69 -6.09 2.84
CA LEU A 74 -13.14 -5.55 1.54
C LEU A 74 -14.60 -5.08 1.58
N LYS A 75 -15.47 -5.84 2.24
CA LYS A 75 -16.88 -5.45 2.42
C LYS A 75 -16.99 -4.12 3.16
N VAL A 76 -16.27 -3.94 4.23
CA VAL A 76 -16.31 -2.68 4.99
C VAL A 76 -15.67 -1.53 4.20
N CYS A 77 -14.57 -1.78 3.47
CA CYS A 77 -14.02 -0.80 2.52
C CYS A 77 -15.08 -0.34 1.51
N HIS A 78 -15.89 -1.27 0.98
CA HIS A 78 -16.99 -0.92 0.07
C HIS A 78 -18.04 -0.04 0.75
N GLU A 79 -18.38 -0.29 2.02
CA GLU A 79 -19.38 0.48 2.76
C GLU A 79 -18.91 1.92 3.04
N VAL A 80 -17.64 2.11 3.44
CA VAL A 80 -17.10 3.43 3.80
C VAL A 80 -16.66 4.26 2.61
N LEU A 81 -16.35 3.62 1.47
CA LEU A 81 -15.91 4.30 0.25
C LEU A 81 -17.06 5.06 -0.41
N LYS A 82 -16.81 6.31 -0.85
CA LYS A 82 -17.74 7.12 -1.65
C LYS A 82 -18.08 6.45 -2.98
N GLU A 83 -19.22 6.78 -3.57
CA GLU A 83 -19.65 6.29 -4.89
C GLU A 83 -18.65 6.66 -6.03
N ASN A 84 -17.94 7.75 -5.89
CA ASN A 84 -16.88 8.19 -6.81
C ASN A 84 -15.47 7.85 -6.31
N GLY A 85 -15.36 7.04 -5.26
CA GLY A 85 -14.10 6.69 -4.60
C GLY A 85 -13.34 5.57 -5.29
N SER A 86 -12.07 5.50 -4.99
CA SER A 86 -11.13 4.51 -5.49
C SER A 86 -10.53 3.67 -4.36
N LEU A 87 -10.34 2.38 -4.61
CA LEU A 87 -9.66 1.43 -3.73
C LEU A 87 -8.46 0.84 -4.46
N TYR A 88 -7.26 1.03 -3.91
CA TYR A 88 -6.04 0.40 -4.39
C TYR A 88 -5.56 -0.64 -3.38
N ILE A 89 -5.27 -1.85 -3.87
CA ILE A 89 -4.87 -2.98 -3.03
C ILE A 89 -3.54 -3.52 -3.50
N SER A 90 -2.52 -3.41 -2.66
CA SER A 90 -1.22 -4.04 -2.90
C SER A 90 -1.34 -5.55 -2.72
N CYS A 91 -0.77 -6.32 -3.65
CA CYS A 91 -0.84 -7.77 -3.64
C CYS A 91 0.31 -8.41 -4.44
N THR A 92 0.42 -9.72 -4.31
CA THR A 92 1.39 -10.54 -5.05
C THR A 92 0.65 -11.62 -5.85
N GLN A 93 1.38 -12.42 -6.61
CA GLN A 93 0.83 -13.58 -7.33
C GLN A 93 0.15 -14.61 -6.41
N HIS A 94 0.41 -14.55 -5.09
CA HIS A 94 -0.14 -15.54 -4.15
C HIS A 94 -1.57 -15.23 -3.69
N ASN A 95 -1.99 -13.97 -3.78
CA ASN A 95 -3.28 -13.52 -3.23
C ASN A 95 -4.10 -12.63 -4.18
N ILE A 96 -3.58 -12.33 -5.36
CA ILE A 96 -4.31 -11.51 -6.34
C ILE A 96 -5.61 -12.16 -6.81
N GLY A 97 -5.65 -13.48 -6.89
CA GLY A 97 -6.84 -14.24 -7.34
C GLY A 97 -8.04 -14.02 -6.43
N GLU A 98 -7.84 -14.15 -5.13
CA GLU A 98 -8.85 -13.94 -4.08
C GLU A 98 -9.32 -12.48 -4.08
N ILE A 99 -8.39 -11.52 -4.11
CA ILE A 99 -8.69 -10.09 -4.13
C ILE A 99 -9.56 -9.73 -5.33
N LEU A 100 -9.22 -10.21 -6.54
CA LEU A 100 -9.99 -9.94 -7.75
C LEU A 100 -11.38 -10.57 -7.71
N THR A 101 -11.49 -11.79 -7.22
CA THR A 101 -12.75 -12.53 -7.15
C THR A 101 -13.70 -11.90 -6.14
N ILE A 102 -13.22 -11.71 -4.91
CA ILE A 102 -14.03 -11.14 -3.82
C ILE A 102 -14.40 -9.68 -4.13
N GLY A 103 -13.45 -8.88 -4.63
CA GLY A 103 -13.73 -7.49 -4.99
C GLY A 103 -14.87 -7.36 -6.00
N LYS A 104 -14.88 -8.22 -7.05
CA LYS A 104 -15.98 -8.25 -8.03
C LYS A 104 -17.31 -8.73 -7.43
N GLN A 105 -17.28 -9.75 -6.56
CA GLN A 105 -18.48 -10.26 -5.89
C GLN A 105 -19.12 -9.20 -4.98
N LEU A 106 -18.32 -8.34 -4.36
CA LEU A 106 -18.77 -7.22 -3.53
C LEU A 106 -19.28 -6.00 -4.34
N GLY A 107 -19.21 -6.05 -5.66
CA GLY A 107 -19.70 -4.99 -6.54
C GLY A 107 -18.68 -3.94 -6.96
N PHE A 108 -17.41 -4.10 -6.60
CA PHE A 108 -16.37 -3.26 -7.15
C PHE A 108 -16.13 -3.51 -8.64
N LYS A 109 -15.87 -2.45 -9.39
CA LYS A 109 -15.37 -2.53 -10.76
C LYS A 109 -13.85 -2.45 -10.77
N LEU A 110 -13.19 -3.45 -11.32
CA LEU A 110 -11.75 -3.39 -11.57
C LEU A 110 -11.46 -2.44 -12.74
N ASN A 111 -10.63 -1.43 -12.52
CA ASN A 111 -10.16 -0.51 -13.57
C ASN A 111 -8.82 -0.93 -14.17
N ASN A 112 -7.78 -1.08 -13.32
CA ASN A 112 -6.46 -1.54 -13.75
C ASN A 112 -5.83 -2.48 -12.72
N ILE A 113 -4.83 -3.21 -13.14
CA ILE A 113 -3.84 -3.85 -12.28
C ILE A 113 -2.51 -3.17 -12.60
N LEU A 114 -2.03 -2.32 -11.69
CA LEU A 114 -0.73 -1.70 -11.83
C LEU A 114 0.34 -2.74 -11.49
N THR A 115 1.32 -2.91 -12.37
CA THR A 115 2.47 -3.78 -12.13
C THR A 115 3.64 -2.94 -11.65
N TRP A 116 3.97 -3.06 -10.37
CA TRP A 116 5.16 -2.44 -9.80
C TRP A 116 6.38 -3.32 -10.04
N TYR A 117 7.27 -2.85 -10.91
CA TYR A 117 8.54 -3.49 -11.19
C TYR A 117 9.60 -3.03 -10.19
N LYS A 118 10.16 -3.97 -9.41
CA LYS A 118 11.19 -3.74 -8.41
C LYS A 118 12.57 -3.81 -9.08
N THR A 119 13.19 -2.67 -9.31
CA THR A 119 14.50 -2.57 -10.01
C THR A 119 15.64 -3.23 -9.25
N ASN A 120 15.49 -3.44 -7.93
CA ASN A 120 16.46 -4.03 -7.02
C ASN A 120 15.96 -5.32 -6.36
N ALA A 121 15.14 -6.11 -7.08
CA ALA A 121 14.62 -7.37 -6.58
C ALA A 121 15.75 -8.32 -6.17
N MET A 122 15.57 -8.99 -5.01
CA MET A 122 16.54 -9.97 -4.52
C MET A 122 16.58 -11.21 -5.42
N PRO A 123 17.75 -11.67 -5.87
CA PRO A 123 17.86 -12.89 -6.66
C PRO A 123 17.28 -14.12 -5.95
N ASN A 124 16.74 -15.07 -6.72
CA ASN A 124 16.27 -16.32 -6.16
C ASN A 124 17.46 -17.19 -5.72
N ILE A 125 17.64 -17.29 -4.40
CA ILE A 125 18.78 -17.99 -3.78
C ILE A 125 18.74 -19.49 -4.07
N THR A 126 17.54 -20.08 -4.16
CA THR A 126 17.37 -21.52 -4.41
C THR A 126 17.64 -21.91 -5.86
N LYS A 127 17.70 -20.94 -6.78
CA LYS A 127 17.88 -21.14 -8.23
C LYS A 127 16.86 -22.10 -8.87
N ARG A 128 15.65 -22.16 -8.30
CA ARG A 128 14.57 -23.08 -8.73
C ARG A 128 13.39 -22.36 -9.38
N THR A 129 13.32 -21.04 -9.24
CA THR A 129 12.29 -20.20 -9.84
C THR A 129 12.90 -18.92 -10.38
N TYR A 130 12.15 -18.19 -11.21
CA TYR A 130 12.51 -16.84 -11.60
C TYR A 130 12.54 -15.91 -10.38
N THR A 131 13.31 -14.83 -10.46
CA THR A 131 13.34 -13.78 -9.45
C THR A 131 11.98 -13.08 -9.39
N HIS A 132 11.39 -12.99 -8.19
CA HIS A 132 10.14 -12.26 -7.98
C HIS A 132 10.40 -10.75 -7.98
N SER A 133 10.34 -10.15 -9.16
CA SER A 133 10.67 -8.73 -9.39
C SER A 133 9.45 -7.83 -9.52
N VAL A 134 8.24 -8.36 -9.36
CA VAL A 134 7.00 -7.58 -9.48
C VAL A 134 6.09 -7.79 -8.26
N GLU A 135 5.38 -6.73 -7.92
CA GLU A 135 4.16 -6.75 -7.11
C GLU A 135 3.04 -6.07 -7.91
N PHE A 136 1.82 -6.29 -7.49
CA PHE A 136 0.65 -5.74 -8.16
C PHE A 136 -0.10 -4.78 -7.25
N VAL A 137 -0.74 -3.78 -7.85
CA VAL A 137 -1.70 -2.93 -7.16
C VAL A 137 -3.01 -2.96 -7.94
N CYS A 138 -4.01 -3.65 -7.41
CA CYS A 138 -5.33 -3.73 -8.01
C CYS A 138 -6.10 -2.43 -7.75
N TRP A 139 -6.50 -1.73 -8.81
CA TRP A 139 -7.31 -0.53 -8.72
C TRP A 139 -8.78 -0.83 -8.98
N PHE A 140 -9.57 -0.72 -7.94
CA PHE A 140 -11.02 -0.84 -7.98
C PHE A 140 -11.70 0.52 -7.80
N VAL A 141 -12.93 0.62 -8.32
CA VAL A 141 -13.82 1.75 -8.11
C VAL A 141 -15.22 1.24 -7.75
N LYS A 142 -15.98 2.05 -6.99
CA LYS A 142 -17.29 1.65 -6.51
C LYS A 142 -18.40 1.95 -7.51
N GLY A 143 -18.51 3.18 -7.96
CA GLY A 143 -19.61 3.63 -8.81
C GLY A 143 -19.24 3.78 -10.29
N LYS A 144 -20.06 4.54 -11.01
CA LYS A 144 -19.89 4.79 -12.45
C LYS A 144 -18.93 5.93 -12.79
N LYS A 145 -18.71 6.85 -11.84
CA LYS A 145 -17.82 8.00 -11.99
C LYS A 145 -16.81 7.95 -10.85
N TRP A 146 -15.55 8.14 -11.14
CA TRP A 146 -14.47 8.17 -10.16
C TRP A 146 -13.53 9.32 -10.45
N VAL A 147 -12.76 9.74 -9.43
CA VAL A 147 -11.71 10.73 -9.59
C VAL A 147 -10.52 10.09 -10.28
N PHE A 148 -10.07 10.69 -11.40
CA PHE A 148 -8.81 10.36 -12.04
C PHE A 148 -8.19 11.63 -12.64
N ASN A 149 -7.14 12.11 -12.01
CA ASN A 149 -6.44 13.34 -12.35
C ASN A 149 -5.43 13.09 -13.47
N TYR A 150 -5.94 12.86 -14.70
CA TYR A 150 -5.17 12.43 -15.86
C TYR A 150 -3.93 13.29 -16.13
N GLU A 151 -4.05 14.62 -16.12
CA GLU A 151 -2.93 15.53 -16.41
C GLU A 151 -1.87 15.50 -15.29
N GLU A 152 -2.27 15.36 -14.05
CA GLU A 152 -1.36 15.20 -12.91
C GLU A 152 -0.53 13.91 -13.06
N VAL A 153 -1.21 12.80 -13.33
CA VAL A 153 -0.59 11.49 -13.52
C VAL A 153 0.35 11.51 -14.74
N LYS A 154 -0.07 12.14 -15.84
CA LYS A 154 0.73 12.29 -17.05
C LYS A 154 2.04 13.02 -16.76
N ARG A 155 2.02 14.08 -15.94
CA ARG A 155 3.23 14.84 -15.56
C ARG A 155 4.24 14.04 -14.75
N LEU A 156 3.79 13.01 -14.04
CA LEU A 156 4.69 12.11 -13.29
C LEU A 156 5.46 11.14 -14.19
N ASN A 157 5.06 10.97 -15.45
CA ASN A 157 5.80 10.12 -16.38
C ASN A 157 7.08 10.83 -16.85
N PRO A 158 8.27 10.27 -16.58
CA PRO A 158 9.53 10.88 -17.00
C PRO A 158 9.73 10.85 -18.52
N ASN A 159 9.05 9.94 -19.23
CA ASN A 159 9.19 9.80 -20.67
C ASN A 159 8.36 10.86 -21.42
N LYS A 160 8.98 11.44 -22.45
CA LYS A 160 8.34 12.45 -23.27
C LYS A 160 8.11 11.98 -24.72
N THR A 161 7.15 12.59 -25.38
CA THR A 161 6.93 12.51 -26.83
C THR A 161 8.02 13.24 -27.57
N LYS A 162 8.06 13.09 -28.92
CA LYS A 162 8.96 13.88 -29.78
C LYS A 162 8.73 15.39 -29.66
N ASN A 163 7.52 15.81 -29.30
CA ASN A 163 7.15 17.22 -29.12
C ASN A 163 7.42 17.74 -27.69
N GLY A 164 8.06 16.96 -26.82
CA GLY A 164 8.40 17.35 -25.46
C GLY A 164 7.29 17.19 -24.42
N GLU A 165 6.09 16.75 -24.79
CA GLU A 165 5.00 16.47 -23.86
C GLU A 165 5.23 15.17 -23.09
N HIS A 166 4.83 15.12 -21.81
CA HIS A 166 4.86 13.87 -21.04
C HIS A 166 3.94 12.80 -21.68
N LYS A 167 4.41 11.57 -21.74
CA LYS A 167 3.59 10.45 -22.21
C LYS A 167 2.54 10.08 -21.16
N GLN A 168 1.46 9.45 -21.62
CA GLN A 168 0.47 8.87 -20.72
C GLN A 168 1.12 7.82 -19.82
N MET A 169 0.67 7.75 -18.56
CA MET A 169 1.07 6.72 -17.62
C MET A 169 0.55 5.35 -18.06
N ARG A 170 1.37 4.32 -17.93
CA ARG A 170 1.00 2.93 -18.20
C ARG A 170 0.78 2.20 -16.89
N ASP A 171 0.05 1.11 -16.93
CA ASP A 171 -0.17 0.21 -15.80
C ASP A 171 1.06 -0.68 -15.46
N PHE A 172 2.00 -0.82 -16.37
CA PHE A 172 3.31 -1.41 -16.10
C PHE A 172 4.30 -0.29 -15.75
N LEU A 173 4.70 -0.22 -14.46
CA LEU A 173 5.50 0.87 -13.88
C LEU A 173 7.01 0.60 -14.00
N ASP A 174 7.48 0.16 -15.17
CA ASP A 174 8.89 -0.17 -15.43
C ASP A 174 9.79 1.05 -15.68
N PHE A 175 9.19 2.16 -16.03
CA PHE A 175 9.88 3.41 -16.39
C PHE A 175 9.96 4.43 -15.25
N ILE A 176 9.32 4.17 -14.13
CA ILE A 176 9.49 4.91 -12.88
C ILE A 176 10.39 4.06 -11.98
N GLU A 177 11.49 4.64 -11.53
CA GLU A 177 12.32 3.97 -10.53
C GLU A 177 11.54 3.83 -9.22
N LEU A 178 11.05 2.63 -8.97
CA LEU A 178 10.33 2.20 -7.78
C LEU A 178 11.06 1.01 -7.14
N PRO A 179 12.27 1.21 -6.60
CA PRO A 179 12.98 0.15 -5.91
C PRO A 179 12.23 -0.27 -4.64
N ILE A 180 12.52 -1.47 -4.14
CA ILE A 180 12.22 -1.79 -2.74
C ILE A 180 12.88 -0.71 -1.89
N VAL A 181 12.14 -0.18 -0.92
CA VAL A 181 12.59 0.94 -0.08
C VAL A 181 13.95 0.68 0.54
N GLN A 182 14.89 1.58 0.29
CA GLN A 182 16.29 1.53 0.74
C GLN A 182 16.78 2.92 1.16
N GLY A 183 18.03 2.98 1.62
CA GLY A 183 18.71 4.24 1.94
C GLY A 183 17.99 5.04 3.02
N LYS A 184 17.82 6.34 2.80
CA LYS A 184 17.25 7.28 3.77
C LYS A 184 15.74 7.11 3.97
N GLU A 185 15.02 6.63 2.96
CA GLU A 185 13.58 6.38 3.06
C GLU A 185 13.26 5.16 3.94
N ARG A 186 14.18 4.20 4.04
CA ARG A 186 14.01 3.02 4.85
C ARG A 186 14.09 3.32 6.33
N LEU A 187 12.99 3.15 7.03
CA LEU A 187 12.96 3.30 8.49
C LEU A 187 13.77 2.20 9.16
N ARG A 188 14.73 2.61 10.00
CA ARG A 188 15.67 1.70 10.69
C ARG A 188 15.65 1.96 12.18
N GLY A 189 15.81 0.88 12.95
CA GLY A 189 16.05 0.95 14.39
C GLY A 189 17.49 1.39 14.72
N GLU A 190 17.76 1.58 15.99
CA GLU A 190 19.10 1.91 16.49
C GLU A 190 20.14 0.83 16.16
N ASP A 191 19.71 -0.43 16.01
CA ASP A 191 20.51 -1.56 15.58
C ASP A 191 20.76 -1.59 14.06
N GLY A 192 20.26 -0.61 13.29
CA GLY A 192 20.38 -0.50 11.84
C GLY A 192 19.43 -1.42 11.06
N ARG A 193 18.63 -2.25 11.71
CA ARG A 193 17.66 -3.14 11.06
C ARG A 193 16.44 -2.37 10.59
N ALA A 194 15.81 -2.88 9.52
CA ALA A 194 14.57 -2.32 9.03
C ALA A 194 13.46 -2.49 10.09
N LEU A 195 12.76 -1.40 10.40
CA LEU A 195 11.63 -1.40 11.35
C LEU A 195 10.36 -2.05 10.79
N HIS A 196 10.25 -2.15 9.46
CA HIS A 196 9.15 -2.84 8.79
C HIS A 196 9.69 -3.63 7.58
N PRO A 197 9.32 -4.90 7.40
CA PRO A 197 9.87 -5.73 6.33
C PRO A 197 9.47 -5.28 4.93
N THR A 198 8.24 -4.79 4.77
CA THR A 198 7.58 -4.52 3.48
C THR A 198 7.12 -3.06 3.34
N GLN A 199 7.88 -2.09 3.88
CA GLN A 199 7.57 -0.66 3.72
C GLN A 199 7.37 -0.31 2.24
N LYS A 200 6.23 0.33 1.89
CA LYS A 200 5.94 0.76 0.52
C LYS A 200 6.66 2.05 0.17
N PRO A 201 7.11 2.23 -1.09
CA PRO A 201 7.76 3.45 -1.53
C PRO A 201 6.82 4.66 -1.51
N GLU A 202 7.30 5.80 -1.01
CA GLU A 202 6.53 7.07 -1.02
C GLU A 202 6.10 7.45 -2.43
N LYS A 203 6.96 7.27 -3.42
CA LYS A 203 6.68 7.59 -4.83
C LYS A 203 5.51 6.77 -5.41
N LEU A 204 5.32 5.53 -4.96
CA LEU A 204 4.15 4.72 -5.35
C LEU A 204 2.86 5.31 -4.77
N LEU A 205 2.89 5.69 -3.48
CA LEU A 205 1.74 6.33 -2.82
C LEU A 205 1.45 7.71 -3.41
N GLU A 206 2.48 8.49 -3.76
CA GLU A 206 2.32 9.78 -4.44
C GLU A 206 1.58 9.63 -5.76
N LEU A 207 1.96 8.65 -6.59
CA LEU A 207 1.28 8.35 -7.85
C LEU A 207 -0.20 8.03 -7.63
N ILE A 208 -0.51 7.14 -6.68
CA ILE A 208 -1.86 6.69 -6.39
C ILE A 208 -2.72 7.83 -5.83
N ILE A 209 -2.21 8.57 -4.85
CA ILE A 209 -2.95 9.64 -4.17
C ILE A 209 -3.23 10.79 -5.15
N LYS A 210 -2.24 11.20 -5.95
CA LYS A 210 -2.45 12.22 -6.99
C LYS A 210 -3.43 11.78 -8.07
N ALA A 211 -3.38 10.49 -8.45
CA ALA A 211 -4.27 9.95 -9.47
C ALA A 211 -5.74 10.00 -9.05
N SER A 212 -6.05 9.64 -7.82
CA SER A 212 -7.43 9.29 -7.44
C SER A 212 -7.97 10.04 -6.22
N SER A 213 -7.38 11.20 -5.91
CA SER A 213 -7.91 12.13 -4.91
C SER A 213 -7.57 13.58 -5.25
N ASN A 214 -8.32 14.51 -4.66
CA ASN A 214 -8.06 15.95 -4.72
C ASN A 214 -7.56 16.45 -3.35
N GLU A 215 -6.99 17.67 -3.30
CA GLU A 215 -6.62 18.30 -2.03
C GLU A 215 -7.84 18.42 -1.12
N GLY A 216 -7.66 18.16 0.17
CA GLY A 216 -8.73 18.10 1.16
C GLY A 216 -9.52 16.79 1.20
N ASP A 217 -9.40 15.90 0.20
CA ASP A 217 -10.03 14.60 0.21
C ASP A 217 -9.52 13.71 1.35
N LEU A 218 -10.35 12.75 1.79
CA LEU A 218 -10.03 11.84 2.87
C LEU A 218 -9.50 10.50 2.32
N VAL A 219 -8.28 10.16 2.71
CA VAL A 219 -7.56 8.92 2.38
C VAL A 219 -7.59 7.99 3.59
N LEU A 220 -7.94 6.74 3.39
CA LEU A 220 -7.91 5.69 4.43
C LEU A 220 -6.87 4.62 4.09
N ASP A 221 -6.11 4.21 5.09
CA ASP A 221 -5.28 3.00 5.03
C ASP A 221 -5.64 2.07 6.19
N PRO A 222 -6.35 0.95 5.92
CA PRO A 222 -6.75 0.01 6.95
C PRO A 222 -5.62 -0.92 7.45
N PHE A 223 -4.43 -0.84 6.83
CA PHE A 223 -3.23 -1.61 7.18
C PHE A 223 -2.01 -0.68 7.25
N PHE A 224 -2.06 0.29 8.16
CA PHE A 224 -1.24 1.49 8.10
C PHE A 224 0.27 1.25 8.24
N GLY A 225 0.68 0.17 8.92
CA GLY A 225 2.08 -0.18 9.12
C GLY A 225 2.88 0.98 9.70
N THR A 226 3.93 1.38 9.01
CA THR A 226 4.80 2.51 9.41
C THR A 226 4.35 3.87 8.88
N GLY A 227 3.12 3.98 8.38
CA GLY A 227 2.47 5.26 8.08
C GLY A 227 2.83 5.91 6.75
N THR A 228 3.30 5.17 5.75
CA THR A 228 3.68 5.78 4.45
C THR A 228 2.50 6.49 3.79
N THR A 229 1.30 5.90 3.82
CA THR A 229 0.10 6.47 3.22
C THR A 229 -0.26 7.82 3.85
N GLY A 230 -0.32 7.90 5.20
CA GLY A 230 -0.62 9.15 5.92
C GLY A 230 0.46 10.21 5.69
N TYR A 231 1.72 9.82 5.74
CA TYR A 231 2.84 10.70 5.47
C TYR A 231 2.75 11.36 4.08
N VAL A 232 2.49 10.56 3.03
CA VAL A 232 2.38 11.09 1.67
C VAL A 232 1.08 11.87 1.47
N ALA A 233 -0.05 11.41 2.03
CA ALA A 233 -1.32 12.12 1.97
C ALA A 233 -1.21 13.53 2.56
N GLN A 234 -0.58 13.65 3.73
CA GLN A 234 -0.37 14.93 4.39
C GLN A 234 0.54 15.86 3.59
N LYS A 235 1.65 15.36 3.03
CA LYS A 235 2.53 16.14 2.12
C LYS A 235 1.81 16.66 0.88
N LEU A 236 0.76 15.99 0.48
CA LEU A 236 -0.06 16.34 -0.68
C LEU A 236 -1.34 17.11 -0.32
N ASN A 237 -1.48 17.61 0.90
CA ASN A 237 -2.67 18.32 1.41
C ASN A 237 -3.96 17.49 1.35
N ARG A 238 -3.86 16.16 1.56
CA ARG A 238 -5.01 15.28 1.78
C ARG A 238 -5.18 15.02 3.26
N ASN A 239 -6.43 14.91 3.71
CA ASN A 239 -6.71 14.35 5.02
C ASN A 239 -6.53 12.84 4.99
N TRP A 240 -6.23 12.23 6.13
CA TRP A 240 -6.00 10.80 6.18
C TRP A 240 -6.48 10.16 7.48
N ILE A 241 -6.68 8.86 7.43
CA ILE A 241 -6.93 7.99 8.59
C ILE A 241 -6.08 6.74 8.39
N GLY A 242 -5.32 6.36 9.40
CA GLY A 242 -4.60 5.09 9.47
C GLY A 242 -5.23 4.16 10.50
N ILE A 243 -5.24 2.85 10.23
CA ILE A 243 -5.59 1.84 11.22
C ILE A 243 -4.44 0.85 11.33
N GLU A 244 -3.96 0.62 12.56
CA GLU A 244 -2.85 -0.28 12.82
C GLU A 244 -3.09 -1.08 14.10
N GLN A 245 -2.94 -2.39 14.03
CA GLN A 245 -3.14 -3.23 15.20
C GLN A 245 -1.83 -3.54 15.95
N ASN A 246 -0.68 -3.43 15.29
CA ASN A 246 0.62 -3.66 15.92
C ASN A 246 1.10 -2.39 16.63
N THR A 247 1.23 -2.47 17.95
CA THR A 247 1.64 -1.32 18.79
C THR A 247 3.02 -0.77 18.45
N GLU A 248 3.95 -1.59 17.97
CA GLU A 248 5.29 -1.12 17.60
C GLU A 248 5.25 -0.34 16.28
N TYR A 249 4.49 -0.81 15.30
CA TYR A 249 4.28 -0.06 14.05
C TYR A 249 3.53 1.24 14.30
N LEU A 250 2.54 1.23 15.18
CA LEU A 250 1.83 2.43 15.63
C LEU A 250 2.79 3.50 16.17
N LYS A 251 3.73 3.12 17.06
CA LYS A 251 4.74 4.04 17.60
C LYS A 251 5.63 4.64 16.51
N ILE A 252 6.06 3.79 15.57
CA ILE A 252 6.91 4.21 14.44
C ILE A 252 6.16 5.20 13.54
N ALA A 253 4.90 4.89 13.20
CA ALA A 253 4.07 5.73 12.38
C ALA A 253 3.81 7.09 13.04
N ASN A 254 3.47 7.11 14.33
CA ASN A 254 3.28 8.35 15.10
C ASN A 254 4.53 9.23 15.06
N LYS A 255 5.71 8.66 15.33
CA LYS A 255 6.98 9.39 15.26
C LYS A 255 7.24 9.97 13.88
N ARG A 256 6.97 9.19 12.81
CA ARG A 256 7.14 9.65 11.43
C ARG A 256 6.24 10.83 11.08
N ILE A 257 4.95 10.74 11.45
CA ILE A 257 3.99 11.82 11.22
C ILE A 257 4.34 13.06 12.05
N GLN A 258 4.75 12.90 13.31
CA GLN A 258 5.19 14.02 14.13
C GLN A 258 6.38 14.76 13.50
N SER A 259 7.41 14.05 13.06
CA SER A 259 8.56 14.64 12.38
C SER A 259 8.16 15.43 11.13
N LEU A 260 7.19 14.92 10.35
CA LEU A 260 6.64 15.64 9.20
C LEU A 260 5.94 16.94 9.59
N ASN A 261 5.15 16.91 10.69
CA ASN A 261 4.47 18.12 11.19
C ASN A 261 5.46 19.20 11.60
N GLU A 262 6.58 18.83 12.22
CA GLU A 262 7.66 19.74 12.58
C GLU A 262 8.32 20.34 11.31
N GLU A 263 8.57 19.53 10.27
CA GLU A 263 9.13 20.00 9.00
C GLU A 263 8.19 20.96 8.25
N LEU A 264 6.89 20.72 8.27
CA LEU A 264 5.89 21.56 7.58
C LEU A 264 5.57 22.86 8.33
N SER A 265 6.01 22.99 9.59
CA SER A 265 5.79 24.17 10.42
C SER A 265 6.93 25.18 10.33
N LEU A 266 8.04 24.85 9.68
CA LEU A 266 9.23 25.68 9.42
C LEU A 266 9.16 26.37 8.06
#